data_3391cb423a51c63b2f70abeae1b8f5bc
#
_entry.id   3391cb423a51c63b2f70abeae1b8f5bc
#
_cell.length_a   1.000
_cell.length_b   1.000
_cell.length_c   1.000
_cell.angle_alpha   90.00
_cell.angle_beta   90.00
_cell.angle_gamma   90.00
#
_symmetry.space_group_name_H-M   'P 1'
#
loop_
_entity.id
_entity.type
_entity.pdbx_description
1 polymer ?
#
loop_
_entity_poly.entity_id
_entity_poly.type
_entity_poly.pdbx_seq_one_letter_code
_entity_poly.pdbx_strand_id
1 'polypeptide(L)'
;ALFPNLTIYENVFVGHEVEKKGRLVDWDKTRELSKKYLDMVGLKVDIYRLVSSLGVGSQQLVEIAKALSQNVKLLILDEPTAALNEDDSANLLKLLVELKNQGITSIMISHKLKEVEAIADSLTVLRDGKAIIRMERKDINEQVIIKNMVGREIEDIFPKRPKYKTGEILLETVHLNSFDKDLNRYIVSDNNIKLHKGEVVGIAGLMGAGRTELAHSIFGNPKKYKITGKTLVNNKSVVIKSPKDAIDLGIAYVSED
;
A
#
# COMPACT_ATOMS: atom_id res chain seq x y z
N ALA A 1 -8.39 8.81 11.49
CA ALA A 1 -7.65 9.54 10.44
C ALA A 1 -6.57 10.42 11.07
N LEU A 2 -5.43 10.57 10.37
CA LEU A 2 -4.31 11.42 10.78
C LEU A 2 -4.39 12.80 10.13
N PHE A 3 -3.80 13.78 10.81
CA PHE A 3 -3.61 15.14 10.31
C PHE A 3 -2.16 15.30 9.81
N PRO A 4 -1.91 15.37 8.50
CA PRO A 4 -0.56 15.32 7.92
C PRO A 4 0.37 16.44 8.41
N ASN A 5 -0.20 17.61 8.70
CA ASN A 5 0.51 18.84 9.10
C ASN A 5 0.70 18.99 10.61
N LEU A 6 0.24 18.03 11.40
CA LEU A 6 0.51 17.96 12.83
C LEU A 6 1.68 17.01 13.10
N THR A 7 2.35 17.23 14.22
CA THR A 7 3.39 16.33 14.71
C THR A 7 2.82 14.98 15.12
N ILE A 8 3.67 13.99 15.28
CA ILE A 8 3.27 12.64 15.66
C ILE A 8 2.60 12.66 17.04
N TYR A 9 3.20 13.34 18.03
CA TYR A 9 2.61 13.37 19.38
C TYR A 9 1.27 14.11 19.44
N GLU A 10 1.08 15.16 18.64
CA GLU A 10 -0.21 15.83 18.49
C GLU A 10 -1.26 14.91 17.87
N ASN A 11 -0.88 14.16 16.82
CA ASN A 11 -1.78 13.21 16.18
C ASN A 11 -2.29 12.12 17.13
N VAL A 12 -1.42 11.59 18.01
CA VAL A 12 -1.80 10.53 18.96
C VAL A 12 -2.93 11.00 19.89
N PHE A 13 -2.93 12.26 20.29
CA PHE A 13 -3.89 12.77 21.28
C PHE A 13 -4.92 13.78 20.73
N VAL A 14 -4.89 14.12 19.44
CA VAL A 14 -5.85 15.06 18.87
C VAL A 14 -7.29 14.57 19.08
N GLY A 15 -8.09 15.45 19.72
CA GLY A 15 -9.49 15.21 20.07
C GLY A 15 -9.72 14.54 21.43
N HIS A 16 -8.66 14.24 22.19
CA HIS A 16 -8.70 13.75 23.57
C HIS A 16 -7.42 14.16 24.32
N GLU A 17 -7.04 15.41 24.18
CA GLU A 17 -5.83 15.98 24.74
C GLU A 17 -5.76 15.79 26.26
N VAL A 18 -4.56 15.60 26.79
CA VAL A 18 -4.35 15.48 28.24
C VAL A 18 -4.47 16.86 28.88
N GLU A 19 -5.40 17.01 29.80
CA GLU A 19 -5.67 18.29 30.46
C GLU A 19 -4.99 18.40 31.83
N LYS A 20 -4.48 19.60 32.14
CA LYS A 20 -4.14 20.08 33.50
C LYS A 20 -5.40 20.63 34.19
N LYS A 21 -5.28 20.85 35.53
CA LYS A 21 -6.29 21.60 36.28
C LYS A 21 -6.54 22.95 35.57
N GLY A 22 -7.80 23.24 35.23
CA GLY A 22 -8.19 24.48 34.55
C GLY A 22 -8.38 24.37 33.02
N ARG A 23 -8.50 23.16 32.45
CA ARG A 23 -8.73 22.90 31.00
C ARG A 23 -7.59 23.34 30.06
N LEU A 24 -6.38 23.51 30.56
CA LEU A 24 -5.22 23.76 29.75
C LEU A 24 -4.60 22.42 29.36
N VAL A 25 -4.14 22.31 28.10
CA VAL A 25 -3.47 21.08 27.59
C VAL A 25 -2.13 20.89 28.34
N ASP A 26 -1.93 19.68 28.83
CA ASP A 26 -0.65 19.25 29.41
C ASP A 26 0.26 18.68 28.33
N TRP A 27 0.99 19.55 27.66
CA TRP A 27 1.90 19.14 26.58
C TRP A 27 3.03 18.20 27.04
N ASP A 28 3.51 18.35 28.27
CA ASP A 28 4.59 17.49 28.80
C ASP A 28 4.06 16.08 28.98
N LYS A 29 2.89 15.95 29.60
CA LYS A 29 2.23 14.66 29.80
C LYS A 29 1.79 14.04 28.46
N THR A 30 1.29 14.85 27.53
CA THR A 30 0.93 14.41 26.17
C THR A 30 2.13 13.80 25.47
N ARG A 31 3.29 14.43 25.53
CA ARG A 31 4.53 13.90 24.92
C ARG A 31 5.00 12.61 25.58
N GLU A 32 4.97 12.55 26.90
CA GLU A 32 5.33 11.33 27.65
C GLU A 32 4.45 10.15 27.25
N LEU A 33 3.13 10.34 27.25
CA LEU A 33 2.16 9.31 26.92
C LEU A 33 2.23 8.94 25.43
N SER A 34 2.44 9.90 24.53
CA SER A 34 2.64 9.59 23.10
C SER A 34 3.79 8.65 22.89
N LYS A 35 4.94 8.88 23.53
CA LYS A 35 6.09 7.94 23.48
C LYS A 35 5.70 6.55 23.95
N LYS A 36 4.98 6.45 25.07
CA LYS A 36 4.51 5.16 25.59
C LYS A 36 3.69 4.38 24.56
N TYR A 37 2.71 5.03 23.91
CA TYR A 37 1.85 4.36 22.93
C TYR A 37 2.59 4.04 21.62
N LEU A 38 3.55 4.89 21.21
CA LEU A 38 4.41 4.61 20.06
C LEU A 38 5.35 3.43 20.34
N ASP A 39 5.89 3.33 21.56
CA ASP A 39 6.69 2.18 21.98
C ASP A 39 5.85 0.88 22.00
N MET A 40 4.58 0.94 22.43
CA MET A 40 3.66 -0.21 22.40
C MET A 40 3.44 -0.76 20.98
N VAL A 41 3.43 0.11 19.98
CA VAL A 41 3.31 -0.30 18.57
C VAL A 41 4.66 -0.51 17.88
N GLY A 42 5.76 -0.44 18.63
CA GLY A 42 7.11 -0.67 18.12
C GLY A 42 7.65 0.44 17.21
N LEU A 43 7.03 1.63 17.19
CA LEU A 43 7.43 2.74 16.33
C LEU A 43 8.46 3.65 17.02
N LYS A 44 9.73 3.53 16.65
CA LYS A 44 10.84 4.35 17.15
C LYS A 44 11.11 5.52 16.21
N VAL A 45 10.51 6.67 16.49
CA VAL A 45 10.65 7.90 15.70
C VAL A 45 10.75 9.13 16.60
N ASP A 46 11.28 10.22 16.06
CA ASP A 46 11.18 11.52 16.72
C ASP A 46 9.74 12.01 16.69
N ILE A 47 9.12 12.16 17.86
CA ILE A 47 7.71 12.53 18.01
C ILE A 47 7.37 13.93 17.52
N TYR A 48 8.38 14.80 17.32
CA TYR A 48 8.22 16.16 16.81
C TYR A 48 8.17 16.23 15.28
N ARG A 49 8.42 15.14 14.58
CA ARG A 49 8.27 15.09 13.12
C ARG A 49 6.80 15.20 12.72
N LEU A 50 6.56 15.81 11.56
CA LEU A 50 5.23 15.83 10.96
C LEU A 50 4.85 14.43 10.47
N VAL A 51 3.58 14.07 10.60
CA VAL A 51 3.07 12.78 10.11
C VAL A 51 3.25 12.65 8.60
N SER A 52 3.13 13.74 7.83
CA SER A 52 3.40 13.75 6.38
C SER A 52 4.82 13.31 5.98
N SER A 53 5.78 13.38 6.91
CA SER A 53 7.17 12.94 6.65
C SER A 53 7.38 11.44 6.84
N LEU A 54 6.38 10.71 7.31
CA LEU A 54 6.44 9.28 7.56
C LEU A 54 6.03 8.49 6.32
N GLY A 55 6.63 7.31 6.15
CA GLY A 55 6.12 6.30 5.21
C GLY A 55 4.78 5.72 5.68
N VAL A 56 4.01 5.15 4.75
CA VAL A 56 2.64 4.66 4.98
C VAL A 56 2.57 3.67 6.16
N GLY A 57 3.51 2.73 6.26
CA GLY A 57 3.56 1.77 7.38
C GLY A 57 3.69 2.45 8.73
N SER A 58 4.56 3.47 8.84
CA SER A 58 4.72 4.23 10.08
C SER A 58 3.48 5.07 10.39
N GLN A 59 2.80 5.63 9.39
CA GLN A 59 1.54 6.33 9.58
C GLN A 59 0.46 5.39 10.15
N GLN A 60 0.36 4.17 9.62
CA GLN A 60 -0.55 3.15 10.14
C GLN A 60 -0.30 2.83 11.62
N LEU A 61 0.96 2.72 12.03
CA LEU A 61 1.32 2.51 13.44
C LEU A 61 0.95 3.71 14.30
N VAL A 62 1.05 4.95 13.81
CA VAL A 62 0.58 6.15 14.53
C VAL A 62 -0.95 6.11 14.70
N GLU A 63 -1.72 5.66 13.71
CA GLU A 63 -3.18 5.48 13.84
C GLU A 63 -3.54 4.46 14.93
N ILE A 64 -2.81 3.35 14.99
CA ILE A 64 -3.03 2.35 16.03
C ILE A 64 -2.64 2.91 17.41
N ALA A 65 -1.50 3.60 17.53
CA ALA A 65 -1.09 4.26 18.76
C ALA A 65 -2.15 5.29 19.25
N LYS A 66 -2.72 6.07 18.33
CA LYS A 66 -3.84 6.96 18.59
C LYS A 66 -5.07 6.21 19.10
N ALA A 67 -5.45 5.10 18.52
CA ALA A 67 -6.57 4.30 19.00
C ALA A 67 -6.29 3.74 20.40
N LEU A 68 -5.09 3.21 20.63
CA LEU A 68 -4.68 2.64 21.93
C LEU A 68 -4.63 3.70 23.05
N SER A 69 -4.34 4.97 22.73
CA SER A 69 -4.31 6.07 23.72
C SER A 69 -5.68 6.34 24.36
N GLN A 70 -6.76 5.84 23.75
CA GLN A 70 -8.13 5.95 24.26
C GLN A 70 -8.57 4.76 25.14
N ASN A 71 -7.62 3.93 25.60
CA ASN A 71 -7.89 2.73 26.41
C ASN A 71 -8.92 1.78 25.80
N VAL A 72 -8.85 1.58 24.51
CA VAL A 72 -9.78 0.73 23.76
C VAL A 72 -9.67 -0.73 24.19
N LYS A 73 -10.80 -1.43 24.25
CA LYS A 73 -10.90 -2.88 24.46
C LYS A 73 -11.14 -3.63 23.15
N LEU A 74 -11.64 -2.94 22.16
CA LEU A 74 -11.93 -3.46 20.82
C LEU A 74 -11.31 -2.51 19.79
N LEU A 75 -10.45 -3.07 18.95
CA LEU A 75 -9.82 -2.41 17.82
C LEU A 75 -10.45 -2.91 16.52
N ILE A 76 -10.96 -2.00 15.68
CA ILE A 76 -11.49 -2.32 14.36
C ILE A 76 -10.51 -1.78 13.32
N LEU A 77 -10.04 -2.65 12.45
CA LEU A 77 -9.05 -2.37 11.41
C LEU A 77 -9.67 -2.69 10.04
N ASP A 78 -9.79 -1.68 9.21
CA ASP A 78 -10.31 -1.82 7.84
C ASP A 78 -9.13 -1.75 6.87
N GLU A 79 -8.85 -2.87 6.18
CA GLU A 79 -7.75 -3.05 5.23
C GLU A 79 -6.39 -2.52 5.73
N PRO A 80 -5.95 -2.87 6.96
CA PRO A 80 -4.81 -2.22 7.59
C PRO A 80 -3.47 -2.48 6.91
N THR A 81 -3.41 -3.46 6.03
CA THR A 81 -2.20 -3.87 5.30
C THR A 81 -2.25 -3.53 3.80
N ALA A 82 -3.32 -2.90 3.31
CA ALA A 82 -3.54 -2.69 1.88
C ALA A 82 -2.39 -1.92 1.20
N ALA A 83 -1.87 -0.89 1.84
CA ALA A 83 -0.79 -0.03 1.34
C ALA A 83 0.59 -0.38 1.92
N LEU A 84 0.73 -1.50 2.63
CA LEU A 84 1.98 -1.93 3.26
C LEU A 84 2.74 -2.92 2.36
N ASN A 85 4.08 -2.90 2.45
CA ASN A 85 4.91 -3.96 1.91
C ASN A 85 4.80 -5.24 2.78
N GLU A 86 5.39 -6.34 2.34
CA GLU A 86 5.29 -7.63 3.03
C GLU A 86 5.90 -7.59 4.45
N ASP A 87 7.03 -6.90 4.64
CA ASP A 87 7.71 -6.80 5.94
C ASP A 87 6.88 -5.98 6.92
N ASP A 88 6.36 -4.83 6.49
CA ASP A 88 5.50 -3.96 7.31
C ASP A 88 4.18 -4.67 7.65
N SER A 89 3.59 -5.40 6.71
CA SER A 89 2.40 -6.23 6.94
C SER A 89 2.66 -7.30 7.99
N ALA A 90 3.77 -8.04 7.88
CA ALA A 90 4.15 -9.07 8.85
C ALA A 90 4.37 -8.48 10.25
N ASN A 91 4.99 -7.29 10.34
CA ASN A 91 5.18 -6.60 11.61
C ASN A 91 3.86 -6.15 12.24
N LEU A 92 2.93 -5.64 11.43
CA LEU A 92 1.59 -5.27 11.90
C LEU A 92 0.82 -6.50 12.41
N LEU A 93 0.86 -7.63 11.70
CA LEU A 93 0.20 -8.86 12.15
C LEU A 93 0.77 -9.38 13.49
N LYS A 94 2.11 -9.31 13.67
CA LYS A 94 2.74 -9.64 14.97
C LYS A 94 2.24 -8.71 16.07
N LEU A 95 2.18 -7.40 15.81
CA LEU A 95 1.65 -6.43 16.77
C LEU A 95 0.21 -6.79 17.18
N LEU A 96 -0.67 -7.16 16.23
CA LEU A 96 -2.05 -7.54 16.57
C LEU A 96 -2.11 -8.77 17.47
N VAL A 97 -1.23 -9.75 17.27
CA VAL A 97 -1.11 -10.92 18.16
C VAL A 97 -0.61 -10.50 19.56
N GLU A 98 0.33 -9.59 19.65
CA GLU A 98 0.83 -9.05 20.93
C GLU A 98 -0.27 -8.27 21.67
N LEU A 99 -1.05 -7.44 20.99
CA LEU A 99 -2.19 -6.71 21.56
C LEU A 99 -3.28 -7.67 22.05
N LYS A 100 -3.56 -8.74 21.29
CA LYS A 100 -4.46 -9.81 21.72
C LYS A 100 -4.00 -10.45 23.05
N ASN A 101 -2.70 -10.75 23.19
CA ASN A 101 -2.14 -11.31 24.42
C ASN A 101 -2.22 -10.33 25.61
N GLN A 102 -2.33 -9.04 25.34
CA GLN A 102 -2.59 -7.99 26.34
C GLN A 102 -4.09 -7.79 26.64
N GLY A 103 -4.97 -8.61 26.05
CA GLY A 103 -6.42 -8.56 26.25
C GLY A 103 -7.19 -7.62 25.37
N ILE A 104 -6.57 -7.06 24.31
CA ILE A 104 -7.25 -6.21 23.32
C ILE A 104 -7.85 -7.12 22.24
N THR A 105 -9.15 -7.04 22.06
CA THR A 105 -9.87 -7.74 20.98
C THR A 105 -9.75 -6.95 19.69
N SER A 106 -9.55 -7.63 18.55
CA SER A 106 -9.48 -6.97 17.24
C SER A 106 -10.48 -7.57 16.25
N ILE A 107 -11.07 -6.72 15.43
CA ILE A 107 -11.78 -7.11 14.21
C ILE A 107 -10.94 -6.59 13.05
N MET A 108 -10.48 -7.49 12.19
CA MET A 108 -9.73 -7.14 11.00
C MET A 108 -10.56 -7.44 9.75
N ILE A 109 -10.78 -6.42 8.94
CA ILE A 109 -11.41 -6.54 7.62
C ILE A 109 -10.26 -6.57 6.61
N SER A 110 -10.20 -7.62 5.80
CA SER A 110 -9.16 -7.77 4.79
C SER A 110 -9.61 -8.70 3.66
N HIS A 111 -9.11 -8.45 2.46
CA HIS A 111 -9.20 -9.36 1.34
C HIS A 111 -7.92 -10.21 1.15
N LYS A 112 -6.88 -9.95 1.93
CA LYS A 112 -5.62 -10.72 1.93
C LYS A 112 -5.76 -11.98 2.77
N LEU A 113 -6.25 -13.05 2.16
CA LEU A 113 -6.68 -14.27 2.84
C LEU A 113 -5.57 -14.92 3.67
N LYS A 114 -4.32 -14.91 3.18
CA LYS A 114 -3.17 -15.44 3.93
C LYS A 114 -2.92 -14.73 5.25
N GLU A 115 -3.15 -13.41 5.29
CA GLU A 115 -3.01 -12.64 6.53
C GLU A 115 -4.11 -13.00 7.53
N VAL A 116 -5.34 -13.13 7.04
CA VAL A 116 -6.48 -13.56 7.86
C VAL A 116 -6.24 -14.97 8.39
N GLU A 117 -5.84 -15.91 7.55
CA GLU A 117 -5.48 -17.29 7.94
C GLU A 117 -4.36 -17.31 8.99
N ALA A 118 -3.39 -16.39 8.92
CA ALA A 118 -2.28 -16.36 9.87
C ALA A 118 -2.71 -16.02 11.30
N ILE A 119 -3.62 -15.08 11.52
CA ILE A 119 -3.89 -14.50 12.86
C ILE A 119 -5.32 -14.68 13.38
N ALA A 120 -6.32 -14.95 12.53
CA ALA A 120 -7.72 -14.99 12.94
C ALA A 120 -8.04 -16.21 13.81
N ASP A 121 -8.79 -16.00 14.90
CA ASP A 121 -9.37 -17.07 15.72
C ASP A 121 -10.71 -17.54 15.16
N SER A 122 -11.47 -16.63 14.57
CA SER A 122 -12.69 -16.94 13.82
C SER A 122 -12.80 -15.99 12.62
N LEU A 123 -13.47 -16.45 11.58
CA LEU A 123 -13.67 -15.70 10.33
C LEU A 123 -15.15 -15.73 9.95
N THR A 124 -15.65 -14.60 9.50
CA THR A 124 -16.97 -14.51 8.86
C THR A 124 -16.79 -14.00 7.42
N VAL A 125 -17.26 -14.76 6.45
CA VAL A 125 -17.30 -14.34 5.04
C VAL A 125 -18.55 -13.53 4.79
N LEU A 126 -18.36 -12.31 4.28
CA LEU A 126 -19.44 -11.44 3.84
C LEU A 126 -19.52 -11.43 2.30
N ARG A 127 -20.74 -11.53 1.76
CA ARG A 127 -21.02 -11.37 0.34
C ARG A 127 -22.39 -10.71 0.14
N ASP A 128 -22.44 -9.67 -0.67
CA ASP A 128 -23.67 -8.92 -0.95
C ASP A 128 -24.39 -8.45 0.33
N GLY A 129 -23.61 -8.01 1.34
CA GLY A 129 -24.10 -7.53 2.62
C GLY A 129 -24.61 -8.63 3.57
N LYS A 130 -24.45 -9.91 3.22
CA LYS A 130 -24.91 -11.06 4.03
C LYS A 130 -23.73 -11.86 4.56
N ALA A 131 -23.82 -12.31 5.82
CA ALA A 131 -22.91 -13.30 6.39
C ALA A 131 -23.21 -14.68 5.76
N ILE A 132 -22.28 -15.19 4.98
CA ILE A 132 -22.43 -16.47 4.26
C ILE A 132 -22.04 -17.64 5.13
N ILE A 133 -20.90 -17.56 5.80
CA ILE A 133 -20.39 -18.60 6.67
C ILE A 133 -19.54 -17.98 7.79
N ARG A 134 -19.59 -18.59 8.97
CA ARG A 134 -18.65 -18.38 10.05
C ARG A 134 -17.79 -19.62 10.22
N MET A 135 -16.49 -19.44 10.36
CA MET A 135 -15.49 -20.51 10.54
C MET A 135 -14.68 -20.25 11.80
N GLU A 136 -14.38 -21.30 12.53
CA GLU A 136 -13.44 -21.27 13.64
C GLU A 136 -12.01 -21.53 13.12
N ARG A 137 -10.98 -21.15 13.89
CA ARG A 137 -9.56 -21.25 13.53
C ARG A 137 -9.18 -22.52 12.78
N LYS A 138 -9.63 -23.68 13.26
CA LYS A 138 -9.31 -25.01 12.70
C LYS A 138 -9.85 -25.24 11.29
N ASP A 139 -10.91 -24.53 10.93
CA ASP A 139 -11.64 -24.69 9.67
C ASP A 139 -11.26 -23.58 8.66
N ILE A 140 -10.47 -22.58 9.08
CA ILE A 140 -10.02 -21.49 8.22
C ILE A 140 -9.02 -22.04 7.20
N ASN A 141 -9.40 -21.96 5.92
CA ASN A 141 -8.60 -22.40 4.79
C ASN A 141 -8.88 -21.48 3.59
N GLU A 142 -7.83 -21.05 2.88
CA GLU A 142 -7.93 -20.13 1.74
C GLU A 142 -8.94 -20.58 0.68
N GLN A 143 -8.93 -21.88 0.32
CA GLN A 143 -9.84 -22.41 -0.72
C GLN A 143 -11.31 -22.34 -0.30
N VAL A 144 -11.59 -22.67 0.98
CA VAL A 144 -12.94 -22.58 1.55
C VAL A 144 -13.41 -21.15 1.61
N ILE A 145 -12.53 -20.21 1.98
CA ILE A 145 -12.85 -18.78 2.00
C ILE A 145 -13.20 -18.31 0.59
N ILE A 146 -12.34 -18.57 -0.40
CA ILE A 146 -12.54 -18.17 -1.80
C ILE A 146 -13.87 -18.71 -2.34
N LYS A 147 -14.16 -20.01 -2.13
CA LYS A 147 -15.43 -20.63 -2.56
C LYS A 147 -16.64 -19.87 -2.01
N ASN A 148 -16.62 -19.50 -0.74
CA ASN A 148 -17.73 -18.80 -0.10
C ASN A 148 -17.82 -17.31 -0.50
N MET A 149 -16.69 -16.64 -0.74
CA MET A 149 -16.65 -15.26 -1.22
C MET A 149 -17.21 -15.17 -2.64
N VAL A 150 -16.80 -16.06 -3.55
CA VAL A 150 -17.19 -16.02 -4.97
C VAL A 150 -18.53 -16.71 -5.21
N GLY A 151 -18.91 -17.67 -4.37
CA GLY A 151 -20.17 -18.43 -4.48
C GLY A 151 -20.16 -19.55 -5.51
N ARG A 152 -19.01 -19.85 -6.10
CA ARG A 152 -18.79 -20.99 -7.02
C ARG A 152 -17.39 -21.56 -6.78
N GLU A 153 -17.20 -22.82 -7.12
CA GLU A 153 -15.88 -23.42 -7.17
C GLU A 153 -15.07 -22.76 -8.29
N ILE A 154 -13.87 -22.30 -7.98
CA ILE A 154 -12.94 -21.84 -8.99
C ILE A 154 -12.06 -23.05 -9.33
N GLU A 155 -12.46 -23.78 -10.39
CA GLU A 155 -11.72 -24.97 -10.84
C GLU A 155 -10.38 -24.60 -11.43
N ASP A 156 -10.24 -23.39 -11.99
CA ASP A 156 -9.00 -22.96 -12.67
C ASP A 156 -8.76 -21.46 -12.38
N ILE A 157 -7.91 -21.17 -11.39
CA ILE A 157 -7.52 -19.79 -11.04
C ILE A 157 -6.70 -19.17 -12.17
N PHE A 158 -5.98 -20.00 -12.93
CA PHE A 158 -5.13 -19.57 -14.04
C PHE A 158 -5.48 -20.33 -15.32
N PRO A 159 -6.49 -19.89 -16.09
CA PRO A 159 -6.85 -20.57 -17.33
C PRO A 159 -5.64 -20.65 -18.27
N LYS A 160 -5.49 -21.79 -18.95
CA LYS A 160 -4.43 -22.00 -19.91
C LYS A 160 -4.46 -20.92 -20.99
N ARG A 161 -3.42 -20.11 -21.05
CA ARG A 161 -3.31 -19.07 -22.07
C ARG A 161 -3.03 -19.72 -23.43
N PRO A 162 -3.66 -19.27 -24.52
CA PRO A 162 -3.30 -19.68 -25.85
C PRO A 162 -1.85 -19.27 -26.15
N LYS A 163 -1.14 -20.06 -26.97
CA LYS A 163 0.22 -19.71 -27.40
C LYS A 163 0.16 -18.36 -28.13
N TYR A 164 0.86 -17.38 -27.57
CA TYR A 164 0.98 -16.06 -28.16
C TYR A 164 1.91 -16.13 -29.39
N LYS A 165 1.46 -15.55 -30.50
CA LYS A 165 2.33 -15.30 -31.66
C LYS A 165 2.85 -13.88 -31.57
N THR A 166 4.17 -13.73 -31.47
CA THR A 166 4.84 -12.43 -31.41
C THR A 166 4.49 -11.62 -32.65
N GLY A 167 3.80 -10.50 -32.49
CA GLY A 167 3.47 -9.55 -33.56
C GLY A 167 4.58 -8.51 -33.77
N GLU A 168 4.25 -7.44 -34.48
CA GLU A 168 5.14 -6.29 -34.65
C GLU A 168 5.38 -5.58 -33.30
N ILE A 169 6.56 -4.98 -33.15
CA ILE A 169 6.90 -4.17 -31.98
C ILE A 169 6.09 -2.86 -32.03
N LEU A 170 5.25 -2.64 -31.03
CA LEU A 170 4.48 -1.41 -30.88
C LEU A 170 5.24 -0.34 -30.10
N LEU A 171 5.90 -0.75 -29.00
CA LEU A 171 6.68 0.15 -28.17
C LEU A 171 7.99 -0.50 -27.76
N GLU A 172 9.07 0.27 -27.82
CA GLU A 172 10.39 -0.15 -27.35
C GLU A 172 11.04 0.99 -26.57
N THR A 173 11.65 0.67 -25.44
CA THR A 173 12.57 1.56 -24.74
C THR A 173 13.99 1.07 -24.94
N VAL A 174 14.92 1.99 -25.18
CA VAL A 174 16.34 1.67 -25.39
C VAL A 174 17.17 2.54 -24.46
N HIS A 175 17.84 1.91 -23.50
CA HIS A 175 18.65 2.59 -22.49
C HIS A 175 17.92 3.74 -21.80
N LEU A 176 16.62 3.55 -21.52
CA LEU A 176 15.79 4.59 -20.89
C LEU A 176 16.21 4.76 -19.43
N ASN A 177 16.57 5.99 -19.08
CA ASN A 177 16.90 6.37 -17.72
C ASN A 177 16.04 7.56 -17.29
N SER A 178 15.65 7.59 -16.03
CA SER A 178 14.91 8.69 -15.44
C SER A 178 15.56 9.12 -14.14
N PHE A 179 16.07 10.35 -14.12
CA PHE A 179 16.72 10.94 -12.95
C PHE A 179 15.75 11.89 -12.25
N ASP A 180 15.52 11.65 -10.98
CA ASP A 180 14.75 12.52 -10.10
C ASP A 180 15.67 13.59 -9.51
N LYS A 181 15.36 14.86 -9.77
CA LYS A 181 16.16 15.99 -9.29
C LYS A 181 15.96 16.25 -7.81
N ASP A 182 14.76 15.98 -7.27
CA ASP A 182 14.41 16.25 -5.88
C ASP A 182 15.06 15.21 -4.98
N LEU A 183 15.07 13.95 -5.42
CA LEU A 183 15.72 12.84 -4.72
C LEU A 183 17.22 12.71 -5.07
N ASN A 184 17.71 13.47 -6.07
CA ASN A 184 19.09 13.44 -6.59
C ASN A 184 19.59 12.02 -6.92
N ARG A 185 18.73 11.19 -7.55
CA ARG A 185 19.08 9.81 -7.93
C ARG A 185 18.35 9.35 -9.18
N TYR A 186 18.89 8.31 -9.80
CA TYR A 186 18.15 7.57 -10.83
C TYR A 186 17.06 6.75 -10.17
N ILE A 187 15.83 6.87 -10.68
CA ILE A 187 14.64 6.10 -10.29
C ILE A 187 14.31 5.01 -11.30
N VAL A 188 14.75 5.19 -12.55
CA VAL A 188 14.79 4.17 -13.61
C VAL A 188 16.18 4.21 -14.22
N SER A 189 16.82 3.06 -14.35
CA SER A 189 18.17 2.93 -14.93
C SER A 189 18.18 1.87 -15.99
N ASP A 190 18.74 2.21 -17.14
CA ASP A 190 19.02 1.32 -18.27
C ASP A 190 17.85 0.39 -18.66
N ASN A 191 16.64 0.97 -18.71
CA ASN A 191 15.45 0.20 -19.01
C ASN A 191 15.37 -0.12 -20.51
N ASN A 192 15.21 -1.40 -20.83
CA ASN A 192 15.11 -1.92 -22.17
C ASN A 192 13.90 -2.88 -22.24
N ILE A 193 12.75 -2.38 -22.69
CA ILE A 193 11.51 -3.16 -22.83
C ILE A 193 11.06 -3.14 -24.28
N LYS A 194 10.52 -4.28 -24.74
CA LYS A 194 9.84 -4.41 -26.04
C LYS A 194 8.43 -4.93 -25.79
N LEU A 195 7.46 -4.22 -26.35
CA LEU A 195 6.05 -4.61 -26.33
C LEU A 195 5.58 -4.91 -27.74
N HIS A 196 5.02 -6.09 -27.93
CA HIS A 196 4.50 -6.52 -29.23
C HIS A 196 2.98 -6.35 -29.33
N LYS A 197 2.47 -6.23 -30.53
CA LYS A 197 1.05 -6.12 -30.80
C LYS A 197 0.28 -7.31 -30.23
N GLY A 198 -0.72 -7.04 -29.38
CA GLY A 198 -1.55 -8.08 -28.75
C GLY A 198 -0.90 -8.76 -27.54
N GLU A 199 0.27 -8.29 -27.08
CA GLU A 199 0.99 -8.81 -25.93
C GLU A 199 0.53 -8.13 -24.63
N VAL A 200 0.53 -8.86 -23.54
CA VAL A 200 0.42 -8.32 -22.18
C VAL A 200 1.75 -8.55 -21.46
N VAL A 201 2.49 -7.48 -21.22
CA VAL A 201 3.76 -7.52 -20.50
C VAL A 201 3.52 -7.14 -19.04
N GLY A 202 3.90 -8.04 -18.13
CA GLY A 202 3.86 -7.77 -16.68
C GLY A 202 5.18 -7.16 -16.21
N ILE A 203 5.11 -6.07 -15.44
CA ILE A 203 6.27 -5.45 -14.78
C ILE A 203 6.12 -5.67 -13.29
N ALA A 204 6.95 -6.52 -12.71
CA ALA A 204 6.97 -6.82 -11.29
C ALA A 204 8.14 -6.12 -10.58
N GLY A 205 7.98 -5.86 -9.28
CA GLY A 205 9.01 -5.27 -8.43
C GLY A 205 8.45 -4.89 -7.06
N LEU A 206 9.31 -4.71 -6.08
CA LEU A 206 8.94 -4.24 -4.75
C LEU A 206 8.49 -2.77 -4.77
N MET A 207 7.88 -2.30 -3.69
CA MET A 207 7.57 -0.87 -3.51
C MET A 207 8.85 -0.04 -3.66
N GLY A 208 8.78 1.06 -4.41
CA GLY A 208 9.94 1.91 -4.71
C GLY A 208 10.89 1.36 -5.80
N ALA A 209 10.55 0.26 -6.48
CA ALA A 209 11.36 -0.30 -7.58
C ALA A 209 11.30 0.52 -8.89
N GLY A 210 10.56 1.63 -8.93
CA GLY A 210 10.50 2.49 -10.10
C GLY A 210 9.46 2.11 -11.15
N ARG A 211 8.49 1.22 -10.84
CA ARG A 211 7.46 0.76 -11.78
C ARG A 211 6.56 1.90 -12.26
N THR A 212 6.02 2.67 -11.34
CA THR A 212 5.17 3.85 -11.63
C THR A 212 5.99 4.94 -12.35
N GLU A 213 7.21 5.14 -11.91
CA GLU A 213 8.13 6.12 -12.49
C GLU A 213 8.51 5.75 -13.93
N LEU A 214 8.65 4.46 -14.23
CA LEU A 214 8.85 3.99 -15.60
C LEU A 214 7.61 4.29 -16.46
N ALA A 215 6.41 3.98 -15.96
CA ALA A 215 5.16 4.29 -16.67
C ALA A 215 5.02 5.81 -16.91
N HIS A 216 5.28 6.65 -15.90
CA HIS A 216 5.30 8.11 -16.04
C HIS A 216 6.32 8.58 -17.07
N SER A 217 7.51 7.96 -17.12
CA SER A 217 8.57 8.32 -18.07
C SER A 217 8.16 8.06 -19.53
N ILE A 218 7.35 7.02 -19.75
CA ILE A 218 6.80 6.66 -21.06
C ILE A 218 5.55 7.50 -21.38
N PHE A 219 4.72 7.81 -20.38
CA PHE A 219 3.45 8.53 -20.53
C PHE A 219 3.59 10.05 -20.38
N GLY A 220 4.59 10.65 -21.01
CA GLY A 220 4.72 12.10 -21.09
C GLY A 220 5.31 12.77 -19.86
N ASN A 221 5.93 12.02 -18.97
CA ASN A 221 6.75 12.52 -17.87
C ASN A 221 6.09 13.62 -16.99
N PRO A 222 4.90 13.37 -16.42
CA PRO A 222 4.17 14.35 -15.62
C PRO A 222 4.96 14.84 -14.39
N LYS A 223 5.89 14.04 -13.89
CA LYS A 223 6.77 14.39 -12.75
C LYS A 223 8.04 15.13 -13.14
N LYS A 224 8.24 15.41 -14.45
CA LYS A 224 9.37 16.20 -14.99
C LYS A 224 10.76 15.63 -14.67
N TYR A 225 10.89 14.30 -14.64
CA TYR A 225 12.20 13.64 -14.52
C TYR A 225 13.13 14.02 -15.67
N LYS A 226 14.44 14.02 -15.43
CA LYS A 226 15.41 14.13 -16.52
C LYS A 226 15.54 12.79 -17.20
N ILE A 227 14.91 12.64 -18.37
CA ILE A 227 14.90 11.39 -19.15
C ILE A 227 16.06 11.40 -20.16
N THR A 228 16.74 10.26 -20.26
CA THR A 228 17.73 9.96 -21.31
C THR A 228 17.44 8.57 -21.89
N GLY A 229 18.04 8.26 -23.04
CA GLY A 229 17.71 7.07 -23.81
C GLY A 229 16.69 7.36 -24.91
N LYS A 230 16.03 6.34 -25.43
CA LYS A 230 15.08 6.47 -26.55
C LYS A 230 13.80 5.70 -26.25
N THR A 231 12.69 6.25 -26.71
CA THR A 231 11.41 5.54 -26.82
C THR A 231 11.04 5.47 -28.30
N LEU A 232 10.69 4.28 -28.76
CA LEU A 232 10.22 4.05 -30.12
C LEU A 232 8.77 3.59 -30.07
N VAL A 233 7.94 4.12 -30.95
CA VAL A 233 6.55 3.68 -31.15
C VAL A 233 6.43 3.32 -32.63
N ASN A 234 5.97 2.08 -32.91
CA ASN A 234 5.92 1.52 -34.26
C ASN A 234 7.28 1.65 -35.00
N ASN A 235 8.37 1.30 -34.31
CA ASN A 235 9.76 1.39 -34.80
C ASN A 235 10.25 2.82 -35.13
N LYS A 236 9.51 3.88 -34.77
CA LYS A 236 9.92 5.27 -34.97
C LYS A 236 10.30 5.89 -33.62
N SER A 237 11.49 6.48 -33.55
CA SER A 237 11.91 7.23 -32.35
C SER A 237 10.99 8.43 -32.14
N VAL A 238 10.45 8.54 -30.95
CA VAL A 238 9.52 9.61 -30.54
C VAL A 238 10.03 10.32 -29.31
N VAL A 239 9.63 11.60 -29.15
CA VAL A 239 9.86 12.38 -27.94
C VAL A 239 8.50 12.71 -27.36
N ILE A 240 8.20 12.12 -26.20
CA ILE A 240 6.92 12.28 -25.50
C ILE A 240 7.16 13.25 -24.34
N LYS A 241 6.71 14.50 -24.47
CA LYS A 241 6.93 15.59 -23.50
C LYS A 241 5.73 15.81 -22.57
N SER A 242 4.57 15.33 -22.97
CA SER A 242 3.33 15.52 -22.23
C SER A 242 2.42 14.29 -22.34
N PRO A 243 1.48 14.09 -21.41
CA PRO A 243 0.45 13.06 -21.54
C PRO A 243 -0.35 13.15 -22.85
N LYS A 244 -0.56 14.37 -23.38
CA LYS A 244 -1.23 14.56 -24.67
C LYS A 244 -0.45 13.93 -25.81
N ASP A 245 0.88 14.11 -25.85
CA ASP A 245 1.72 13.49 -26.89
C ASP A 245 1.63 11.96 -26.84
N ALA A 246 1.55 11.38 -25.64
CA ALA A 246 1.38 9.94 -25.46
C ALA A 246 0.01 9.46 -25.99
N ILE A 247 -1.06 10.21 -25.68
CA ILE A 247 -2.41 9.89 -26.15
C ILE A 247 -2.50 9.99 -27.67
N ASP A 248 -1.90 11.01 -28.27
CA ASP A 248 -1.86 11.18 -29.73
C ASP A 248 -1.10 10.05 -30.44
N LEU A 249 -0.20 9.36 -29.72
CA LEU A 249 0.50 8.15 -30.17
C LEU A 249 -0.26 6.85 -29.85
N GLY A 250 -1.46 6.94 -29.27
CA GLY A 250 -2.29 5.80 -28.92
C GLY A 250 -1.89 5.10 -27.60
N ILE A 251 -1.13 5.78 -26.74
CA ILE A 251 -0.75 5.26 -25.41
C ILE A 251 -1.73 5.82 -24.38
N ALA A 252 -2.34 4.97 -23.57
CA ALA A 252 -3.15 5.36 -22.42
C ALA A 252 -2.50 4.87 -21.11
N TYR A 253 -2.74 5.59 -20.02
CA TYR A 253 -2.30 5.26 -18.69
C TYR A 253 -3.49 5.26 -17.73
N VAL A 254 -3.66 4.16 -16.99
CA VAL A 254 -4.66 4.05 -15.92
C VAL A 254 -3.90 4.05 -14.60
N SER A 255 -4.10 5.08 -13.77
CA SER A 255 -3.49 5.20 -12.45
C SER A 255 -4.31 4.46 -11.38
N GLU A 256 -3.72 4.31 -10.21
CA GLU A 256 -4.41 3.80 -9.01
C GLU A 256 -5.32 4.87 -8.36
N ASP A 257 -5.13 6.16 -8.71
CA ASP A 257 -5.85 7.34 -8.19
C ASP A 257 -7.02 7.75 -9.11
#